data_9e2c668786157cee975074dde124b0eb
#
_entry.id   9e2c668786157cee975074dde124b0eb
#
_cell.length_a   1.000
_cell.length_b   1.000
_cell.length_c   1.000
_cell.angle_alpha   90.00
_cell.angle_beta   90.00
_cell.angle_gamma   90.00
#
_symmetry.space_group_name_H-M   'P 1'
#
loop_
_entity.id
_entity.type
_entity.pdbx_description
1 polymer ?
#
loop_
_entity_poly.entity_id
_entity_poly.type
_entity_poly.pdbx_seq_one_letter_code
_entity_poly.pdbx_strand_id
1 'polypeptide(L)'
;MAKILVTGGAGYIGSHTCIQLLSAGHDVVVLDNLSNSSVESLARVQTLAAKKLDFVEGDILDQQILDQIFKHHSIDAVIHFAGLKAVGESQKEPLKYFENNISGSISLVKAMERAQVFKLVFSSSATVYDEANISPLNETMPTGMPSNNYGYTKLIVEQLLEKLSAADERWSIALLRYFNPVGAHQSGQMGEDPQGIPNNLMPYVTQVAVGRRDKLSIFGNDYETVDGTGVRDYIHVVDLANAHLCALNHRLKTQGCRAWNIGTGQGSSVLEVVKTFERVNQMPVAYNIEPRREGDVAISFADNARAIAELGWQPKYSLEDMLADSWNWQKQNPNGFTKD
;
A
#
# COMPACT_ATOMS: atom_id res chain seq x y z
N MET A 1 -15.22 19.38 -3.07
CA MET A 1 -13.79 19.46 -2.71
C MET A 1 -13.68 19.24 -1.23
N ALA A 2 -12.66 18.56 -0.76
CA ALA A 2 -12.41 18.28 0.65
C ALA A 2 -10.92 18.43 0.92
N LYS A 3 -10.52 18.73 2.15
CA LYS A 3 -9.13 18.76 2.59
C LYS A 3 -8.80 17.44 3.29
N ILE A 4 -7.83 16.71 2.77
CA ILE A 4 -7.50 15.34 3.16
C ILE A 4 -6.13 15.30 3.84
N LEU A 5 -6.08 14.78 5.05
CA LEU A 5 -4.80 14.41 5.67
C LEU A 5 -4.37 13.03 5.17
N VAL A 6 -3.18 12.94 4.62
CA VAL A 6 -2.56 11.69 4.18
C VAL A 6 -1.35 11.40 5.04
N THR A 7 -1.45 10.44 5.95
CA THR A 7 -0.29 10.01 6.75
C THR A 7 0.51 8.96 5.96
N GLY A 8 1.83 9.04 5.97
CA GLY A 8 2.67 8.22 5.10
C GLY A 8 2.59 8.63 3.62
N GLY A 9 2.24 9.90 3.35
CA GLY A 9 1.98 10.41 2.01
C GLY A 9 3.21 10.59 1.13
N ALA A 10 4.42 10.58 1.70
CA ALA A 10 5.67 10.60 0.93
C ALA A 10 6.11 9.21 0.48
N GLY A 11 5.51 8.14 1.03
CA GLY A 11 5.78 6.76 0.66
C GLY A 11 5.23 6.36 -0.70
N TYR A 12 5.52 5.13 -1.15
CA TYR A 12 5.18 4.63 -2.48
C TYR A 12 3.69 4.77 -2.82
N ILE A 13 2.80 4.14 -2.04
CA ILE A 13 1.34 4.16 -2.30
C ILE A 13 0.77 5.55 -1.98
N GLY A 14 1.22 6.16 -0.86
CA GLY A 14 0.75 7.46 -0.42
C GLY A 14 0.99 8.56 -1.44
N SER A 15 2.17 8.63 -2.05
CA SER A 15 2.51 9.64 -3.05
C SER A 15 1.68 9.50 -4.35
N HIS A 16 1.46 8.27 -4.82
CA HIS A 16 0.55 8.03 -5.95
C HIS A 16 -0.90 8.41 -5.61
N THR A 17 -1.33 8.16 -4.38
CA THR A 17 -2.66 8.58 -3.90
C THR A 17 -2.77 10.09 -3.81
N CYS A 18 -1.73 10.80 -3.38
CA CYS A 18 -1.69 12.26 -3.39
C CYS A 18 -1.87 12.84 -4.80
N ILE A 19 -1.26 12.23 -5.84
CA ILE A 19 -1.49 12.64 -7.24
C ILE A 19 -2.97 12.51 -7.60
N GLN A 20 -3.61 11.38 -7.28
CA GLN A 20 -5.04 11.16 -7.60
C GLN A 20 -5.95 12.16 -6.86
N LEU A 21 -5.69 12.41 -5.58
CA LEU A 21 -6.47 13.36 -4.78
C LEU A 21 -6.37 14.79 -5.32
N LEU A 22 -5.15 15.26 -5.60
CA LEU A 22 -4.90 16.60 -6.15
C LEU A 22 -5.53 16.77 -7.53
N SER A 23 -5.42 15.75 -8.39
CA SER A 23 -6.02 15.73 -9.74
C SER A 23 -7.55 15.72 -9.68
N ALA A 24 -8.14 15.10 -8.65
CA ALA A 24 -9.59 15.13 -8.40
C ALA A 24 -10.08 16.44 -7.75
N GLY A 25 -9.17 17.40 -7.50
CA GLY A 25 -9.51 18.73 -6.97
C GLY A 25 -9.50 18.83 -5.45
N HIS A 26 -9.16 17.77 -4.70
CA HIS A 26 -8.99 17.84 -3.24
C HIS A 26 -7.74 18.64 -2.86
N ASP A 27 -7.76 19.21 -1.66
CA ASP A 27 -6.57 19.74 -1.00
C ASP A 27 -5.95 18.66 -0.14
N VAL A 28 -4.61 18.58 -0.12
CA VAL A 28 -3.88 17.52 0.56
C VAL A 28 -2.91 18.10 1.57
N VAL A 29 -2.96 17.58 2.80
CA VAL A 29 -1.93 17.75 3.82
C VAL A 29 -1.26 16.40 4.02
N VAL A 30 0.07 16.34 3.91
CA VAL A 30 0.84 15.11 4.13
C VAL A 30 1.52 15.19 5.50
N LEU A 31 1.40 14.13 6.29
CA LEU A 31 2.21 13.86 7.48
C LEU A 31 3.10 12.65 7.18
N ASP A 32 4.42 12.81 7.24
CA ASP A 32 5.38 11.72 7.03
C ASP A 32 6.66 12.00 7.85
N ASN A 33 7.24 10.97 8.46
CA ASN A 33 8.49 11.09 9.23
C ASN A 33 9.74 10.80 8.39
N LEU A 34 9.56 10.55 7.09
CA LEU A 34 10.61 10.26 6.09
C LEU A 34 11.52 9.07 6.45
N SER A 35 11.10 8.19 7.37
CA SER A 35 11.92 7.03 7.80
C SER A 35 12.14 6.00 6.68
N ASN A 36 11.22 5.91 5.72
CA ASN A 36 11.31 5.01 4.55
C ASN A 36 10.73 5.66 3.29
N SER A 37 10.89 6.95 3.15
CA SER A 37 10.38 7.77 2.05
C SER A 37 11.33 8.92 1.76
N SER A 38 11.01 9.75 0.77
CA SER A 38 11.80 10.91 0.40
C SER A 38 10.89 12.12 0.17
N VAL A 39 11.30 13.29 0.65
CA VAL A 39 10.61 14.56 0.37
C VAL A 39 10.58 14.88 -1.13
N GLU A 40 11.53 14.38 -1.90
CA GLU A 40 11.57 14.52 -3.36
C GLU A 40 10.31 13.91 -4.01
N SER A 41 9.75 12.83 -3.44
CA SER A 41 8.49 12.26 -3.93
C SER A 41 7.36 13.30 -3.91
N LEU A 42 7.26 14.13 -2.87
CA LEU A 42 6.24 15.17 -2.76
C LEU A 42 6.47 16.34 -3.72
N ALA A 43 7.71 16.68 -4.02
CA ALA A 43 8.03 17.68 -5.05
C ALA A 43 7.56 17.21 -6.43
N ARG A 44 7.79 15.93 -6.76
CA ARG A 44 7.33 15.32 -8.00
C ARG A 44 5.81 15.15 -8.05
N VAL A 45 5.16 14.81 -6.93
CA VAL A 45 3.69 14.80 -6.81
C VAL A 45 3.11 16.15 -7.23
N GLN A 46 3.64 17.26 -6.68
CA GLN A 46 3.15 18.60 -7.00
C GLN A 46 3.37 18.96 -8.48
N THR A 47 4.48 18.53 -9.04
CA THR A 47 4.78 18.74 -10.48
C THR A 47 3.80 17.97 -11.36
N LEU A 48 3.57 16.68 -11.08
CA LEU A 48 2.70 15.81 -11.87
C LEU A 48 1.22 16.22 -11.76
N ALA A 49 0.78 16.61 -10.56
CA ALA A 49 -0.59 17.07 -10.33
C ALA A 49 -0.82 18.55 -10.71
N ALA A 50 0.21 19.30 -11.04
CA ALA A 50 0.19 20.76 -11.27
C ALA A 50 -0.52 21.52 -10.12
N LYS A 51 -0.43 21.00 -8.89
CA LYS A 51 -1.10 21.54 -7.70
C LYS A 51 -0.22 21.35 -6.46
N LYS A 52 -0.20 22.34 -5.59
CA LYS A 52 0.55 22.28 -4.31
C LYS A 52 -0.17 21.42 -3.29
N LEU A 53 0.61 20.86 -2.36
CA LEU A 53 0.17 20.23 -1.12
C LEU A 53 0.89 20.85 0.07
N ASP A 54 0.32 20.70 1.26
CA ASP A 54 0.98 21.06 2.51
C ASP A 54 1.72 19.84 3.05
N PHE A 55 2.95 20.01 3.52
CA PHE A 55 3.76 18.95 4.11
C PHE A 55 4.14 19.29 5.55
N VAL A 56 3.92 18.34 6.44
CA VAL A 56 4.36 18.38 7.84
C VAL A 56 5.28 17.17 8.06
N GLU A 57 6.55 17.42 8.34
CA GLU A 57 7.47 16.38 8.77
C GLU A 57 7.20 16.05 10.23
N GLY A 58 6.86 14.78 10.52
CA GLY A 58 6.55 14.35 11.88
C GLY A 58 6.05 12.92 11.96
N ASP A 59 5.96 12.41 13.18
CA ASP A 59 5.58 11.04 13.49
C ASP A 59 4.13 10.95 13.97
N ILE A 60 3.41 9.89 13.55
CA ILE A 60 2.04 9.62 14.02
C ILE A 60 1.96 9.28 15.51
N LEU A 61 3.07 8.96 16.15
CA LEU A 61 3.17 8.79 17.59
C LEU A 61 3.18 10.13 18.33
N ASP A 62 3.56 11.22 17.66
CA ASP A 62 3.59 12.56 18.25
C ASP A 62 2.20 13.20 18.27
N GLN A 63 1.58 13.13 19.45
CA GLN A 63 0.23 13.67 19.67
C GLN A 63 0.15 15.19 19.47
N GLN A 64 1.26 15.91 19.75
CA GLN A 64 1.26 17.38 19.63
C GLN A 64 1.26 17.80 18.16
N ILE A 65 2.02 17.10 17.30
CA ILE A 65 2.03 17.33 15.86
C ILE A 65 0.66 17.05 15.27
N LEU A 66 0.04 15.92 15.64
CA LEU A 66 -1.31 15.57 15.19
C LEU A 66 -2.33 16.66 15.57
N ASP A 67 -2.33 17.10 16.83
CA ASP A 67 -3.23 18.16 17.30
C ASP A 67 -3.00 19.49 16.57
N GLN A 68 -1.75 19.84 16.28
CA GLN A 68 -1.41 21.04 15.50
C GLN A 68 -1.93 20.94 14.07
N ILE A 69 -1.80 19.80 13.40
CA ILE A 69 -2.32 19.59 12.04
C ILE A 69 -3.82 19.84 12.02
N PHE A 70 -4.59 19.18 12.89
CA PHE A 70 -6.04 19.34 12.93
C PHE A 70 -6.47 20.75 13.34
N LYS A 71 -5.67 21.46 14.13
CA LYS A 71 -5.94 22.85 14.54
C LYS A 71 -5.70 23.86 13.41
N HIS A 72 -4.64 23.65 12.59
CA HIS A 72 -4.25 24.60 11.55
C HIS A 72 -4.88 24.31 10.19
N HIS A 73 -5.33 23.07 9.97
CA HIS A 73 -5.97 22.65 8.73
C HIS A 73 -7.38 22.16 9.01
N SER A 74 -8.35 22.66 8.26
CA SER A 74 -9.74 22.17 8.32
C SER A 74 -9.85 20.83 7.59
N ILE A 75 -9.42 19.75 8.26
CA ILE A 75 -9.40 18.41 7.68
C ILE A 75 -10.82 17.82 7.65
N ASP A 76 -11.23 17.31 6.47
CA ASP A 76 -12.53 16.66 6.27
C ASP A 76 -12.47 15.14 6.43
N ALA A 77 -11.32 14.53 6.08
CA ALA A 77 -11.10 13.09 6.15
C ALA A 77 -9.59 12.75 6.20
N VAL A 78 -9.29 11.52 6.60
CA VAL A 78 -7.92 11.01 6.68
C VAL A 78 -7.76 9.78 5.81
N ILE A 79 -6.62 9.68 5.10
CA ILE A 79 -6.14 8.43 4.50
C ILE A 79 -4.87 8.02 5.25
N HIS A 80 -4.88 6.85 5.84
CA HIS A 80 -3.83 6.40 6.76
C HIS A 80 -2.96 5.31 6.14
N PHE A 81 -1.78 5.70 5.62
CA PHE A 81 -0.76 4.78 5.11
C PHE A 81 0.40 4.60 6.09
N ALA A 82 0.67 5.57 6.97
CA ALA A 82 1.81 5.51 7.87
C ALA A 82 1.83 4.19 8.65
N GLY A 83 2.94 3.46 8.52
CA GLY A 83 3.11 2.16 9.15
C GLY A 83 4.31 1.41 8.59
N LEU A 84 4.99 0.67 9.45
CA LEU A 84 6.06 -0.23 9.06
C LEU A 84 5.48 -1.45 8.34
N LYS A 85 6.10 -1.90 7.22
CA LYS A 85 5.53 -2.92 6.32
C LYS A 85 6.43 -4.12 6.05
N ALA A 86 7.65 -4.16 6.54
CA ALA A 86 8.61 -5.20 6.24
C ALA A 86 8.35 -6.47 7.08
N VAL A 87 7.80 -7.51 6.45
CA VAL A 87 7.43 -8.77 7.10
C VAL A 87 8.60 -9.38 7.87
N GLY A 88 9.78 -9.52 7.25
CA GLY A 88 10.95 -10.10 7.89
C GLY A 88 11.50 -9.28 9.07
N GLU A 89 11.43 -7.95 9.01
CA GLU A 89 11.80 -7.07 10.12
C GLU A 89 10.79 -7.21 11.28
N SER A 90 9.50 -7.33 10.96
CA SER A 90 8.46 -7.44 11.99
C SER A 90 8.65 -8.65 12.91
N GLN A 91 9.23 -9.73 12.39
CA GLN A 91 9.54 -10.91 13.19
C GLN A 91 10.74 -10.71 14.13
N LYS A 92 11.66 -9.84 13.76
CA LYS A 92 12.87 -9.54 14.54
C LYS A 92 12.64 -8.42 15.56
N GLU A 93 11.80 -7.44 15.20
CA GLU A 93 11.55 -6.24 16.01
C GLU A 93 10.03 -6.05 16.28
N PRO A 94 9.35 -7.03 16.92
CA PRO A 94 7.90 -6.98 17.10
C PRO A 94 7.43 -5.73 17.86
N LEU A 95 8.10 -5.33 18.93
CA LEU A 95 7.71 -4.16 19.73
C LEU A 95 7.69 -2.88 18.89
N LYS A 96 8.68 -2.67 18.03
CA LYS A 96 8.75 -1.54 17.11
C LYS A 96 7.52 -1.50 16.18
N TYR A 97 7.10 -2.67 15.67
CA TYR A 97 5.92 -2.78 14.79
C TYR A 97 4.62 -2.53 15.55
N PHE A 98 4.48 -3.09 16.75
CA PHE A 98 3.29 -2.87 17.57
C PHE A 98 3.17 -1.41 18.01
N GLU A 99 4.25 -0.80 18.47
CA GLU A 99 4.27 0.60 18.86
C GLU A 99 3.94 1.51 17.67
N ASN A 100 4.67 1.37 16.56
CA ASN A 100 4.45 2.24 15.40
C ASN A 100 3.07 2.04 14.78
N ASN A 101 2.68 0.80 14.48
CA ASN A 101 1.47 0.56 13.68
C ASN A 101 0.19 0.65 14.52
N ILE A 102 0.20 0.12 15.75
CA ILE A 102 -1.01 0.10 16.60
C ILE A 102 -1.09 1.39 17.42
N SER A 103 -0.06 1.71 18.21
CA SER A 103 -0.10 2.90 19.05
C SER A 103 -0.17 4.19 18.21
N GLY A 104 0.54 4.22 17.07
CA GLY A 104 0.44 5.33 16.11
C GLY A 104 -0.96 5.49 15.53
N SER A 105 -1.63 4.38 15.13
CA SER A 105 -3.03 4.43 14.67
C SER A 105 -3.98 4.91 15.78
N ILE A 106 -3.79 4.46 17.01
CA ILE A 106 -4.56 4.93 18.18
C ILE A 106 -4.35 6.44 18.40
N SER A 107 -3.10 6.92 18.31
CA SER A 107 -2.79 8.35 18.46
C SER A 107 -3.49 9.19 17.41
N LEU A 108 -3.47 8.73 16.14
CA LEU A 108 -4.17 9.39 15.04
C LEU A 108 -5.68 9.45 15.28
N VAL A 109 -6.31 8.31 15.61
CA VAL A 109 -7.76 8.22 15.84
C VAL A 109 -8.20 9.12 17.01
N LYS A 110 -7.43 9.18 18.11
CA LYS A 110 -7.68 10.10 19.23
C LYS A 110 -7.60 11.57 18.79
N ALA A 111 -6.66 11.94 17.95
CA ALA A 111 -6.56 13.31 17.42
C ALA A 111 -7.74 13.64 16.49
N MET A 112 -8.15 12.69 15.62
CA MET A 112 -9.34 12.80 14.78
C MET A 112 -10.60 13.03 15.63
N GLU A 113 -10.79 12.24 16.68
CA GLU A 113 -11.95 12.37 17.59
C GLU A 113 -11.99 13.75 18.27
N ARG A 114 -10.87 14.23 18.82
CA ARG A 114 -10.79 15.58 19.40
C ARG A 114 -11.10 16.68 18.38
N ALA A 115 -10.68 16.50 17.15
CA ALA A 115 -10.92 17.42 16.05
C ALA A 115 -12.31 17.26 15.40
N GLN A 116 -13.14 16.30 15.84
CA GLN A 116 -14.45 15.95 15.27
C GLN A 116 -14.38 15.55 13.79
N VAL A 117 -13.30 14.87 13.40
CA VAL A 117 -13.08 14.30 12.06
C VAL A 117 -13.29 12.79 12.13
N PHE A 118 -14.35 12.28 11.50
CA PHE A 118 -14.81 10.89 11.67
C PHE A 118 -14.73 10.08 10.38
N LYS A 119 -14.02 10.55 9.35
CA LYS A 119 -13.90 9.85 8.06
C LYS A 119 -12.47 9.36 7.85
N LEU A 120 -12.31 8.04 7.73
CA LEU A 120 -11.03 7.38 7.66
C LEU A 120 -11.00 6.34 6.54
N VAL A 121 -9.98 6.38 5.69
CA VAL A 121 -9.59 5.28 4.81
C VAL A 121 -8.31 4.67 5.35
N PHE A 122 -8.38 3.43 5.79
CA PHE A 122 -7.25 2.71 6.36
C PHE A 122 -6.62 1.77 5.34
N SER A 123 -5.31 1.90 5.18
CA SER A 123 -4.44 1.01 4.42
C SER A 123 -4.27 -0.32 5.15
N SER A 124 -5.17 -1.27 4.89
CA SER A 124 -5.07 -2.63 5.39
C SER A 124 -4.32 -3.54 4.39
N SER A 125 -4.36 -4.83 4.58
CA SER A 125 -3.63 -5.80 3.79
C SER A 125 -4.39 -7.12 3.69
N ALA A 126 -4.22 -7.85 2.59
CA ALA A 126 -4.71 -9.22 2.47
C ALA A 126 -4.07 -10.19 3.48
N THR A 127 -2.97 -9.81 4.13
CA THR A 127 -2.34 -10.60 5.18
C THR A 127 -3.19 -10.75 6.45
N VAL A 128 -4.32 -10.05 6.57
CA VAL A 128 -5.26 -10.21 7.70
C VAL A 128 -6.12 -11.46 7.58
N TYR A 129 -6.22 -12.06 6.40
CA TYR A 129 -6.98 -13.29 6.20
C TYR A 129 -6.30 -14.48 6.86
N ASP A 130 -7.12 -15.41 7.35
CA ASP A 130 -6.64 -16.69 7.85
C ASP A 130 -5.98 -17.50 6.73
N GLU A 131 -4.85 -18.14 7.00
CA GLU A 131 -4.10 -18.93 6.02
C GLU A 131 -4.87 -20.17 5.52
N ALA A 132 -5.87 -20.65 6.27
CA ALA A 132 -6.74 -21.73 5.85
C ALA A 132 -7.74 -21.32 4.75
N ASN A 133 -7.89 -20.03 4.47
CA ASN A 133 -8.76 -19.58 3.39
C ASN A 133 -8.16 -19.93 2.02
N ILE A 134 -9.04 -20.32 1.11
CA ILE A 134 -8.68 -20.68 -0.27
C ILE A 134 -9.07 -19.52 -1.20
N SER A 135 -8.12 -19.07 -2.04
CA SER A 135 -8.37 -18.03 -3.05
C SER A 135 -9.38 -18.48 -4.12
N PRO A 136 -10.22 -17.56 -4.64
CA PRO A 136 -10.19 -16.12 -4.42
C PRO A 136 -10.68 -15.70 -3.02
N LEU A 137 -9.92 -14.82 -2.34
CA LEU A 137 -10.26 -14.34 -1.01
C LEU A 137 -11.35 -13.26 -1.09
N ASN A 138 -12.44 -13.41 -0.32
CA ASN A 138 -13.49 -12.39 -0.22
C ASN A 138 -13.65 -11.88 1.22
N GLU A 139 -14.29 -10.73 1.39
CA GLU A 139 -14.35 -10.03 2.67
C GLU A 139 -15.31 -10.65 3.70
N THR A 140 -16.00 -11.74 3.36
CA THR A 140 -16.82 -12.53 4.30
C THR A 140 -16.03 -13.69 4.92
N MET A 141 -14.87 -13.99 4.36
CA MET A 141 -13.98 -15.03 4.88
C MET A 141 -13.38 -14.61 6.22
N PRO A 142 -13.09 -15.56 7.11
CA PRO A 142 -12.46 -15.28 8.39
C PRO A 142 -11.16 -14.51 8.24
N THR A 143 -10.99 -13.50 9.07
CA THR A 143 -9.67 -12.96 9.40
C THR A 143 -9.12 -13.83 10.54
N GLY A 144 -7.87 -14.28 10.40
CA GLY A 144 -7.28 -15.24 11.33
C GLY A 144 -6.06 -14.69 12.05
N MET A 145 -5.24 -15.62 12.55
CA MET A 145 -3.93 -15.27 13.11
C MET A 145 -2.93 -15.18 11.94
N PRO A 146 -2.53 -13.99 11.51
CA PRO A 146 -1.51 -13.85 10.48
C PRO A 146 -0.20 -14.51 10.90
N SER A 147 0.50 -15.15 9.96
CA SER A 147 1.81 -15.81 10.19
C SER A 147 2.93 -14.85 10.59
N ASN A 148 2.70 -13.55 10.48
CA ASN A 148 3.73 -12.55 10.75
C ASN A 148 3.19 -11.34 11.53
N ASN A 149 4.09 -10.70 12.28
CA ASN A 149 3.72 -9.58 13.17
C ASN A 149 3.19 -8.36 12.41
N TYR A 150 3.66 -8.10 11.18
CA TYR A 150 3.12 -7.03 10.36
C TYR A 150 1.62 -7.24 10.07
N GLY A 151 1.26 -8.41 9.55
CA GLY A 151 -0.15 -8.76 9.31
C GLY A 151 -0.98 -8.70 10.59
N TYR A 152 -0.40 -9.14 11.70
CA TYR A 152 -1.07 -9.09 13.00
C TYR A 152 -1.35 -7.64 13.44
N THR A 153 -0.41 -6.69 13.22
CA THR A 153 -0.68 -5.28 13.53
C THR A 153 -1.81 -4.70 12.66
N LYS A 154 -1.89 -5.09 11.38
CA LYS A 154 -2.99 -4.65 10.49
C LYS A 154 -4.34 -5.19 10.97
N LEU A 155 -4.40 -6.47 11.36
CA LEU A 155 -5.61 -7.09 11.90
C LEU A 155 -6.09 -6.41 13.18
N ILE A 156 -5.19 -6.15 14.13
CA ILE A 156 -5.54 -5.46 15.39
C ILE A 156 -6.13 -4.06 15.09
N VAL A 157 -5.53 -3.32 14.17
CA VAL A 157 -6.05 -1.99 13.81
C VAL A 157 -7.41 -2.10 13.11
N GLU A 158 -7.64 -3.08 12.22
CA GLU A 158 -8.99 -3.31 11.67
C GLU A 158 -10.02 -3.55 12.76
N GLN A 159 -9.73 -4.48 13.70
CA GLN A 159 -10.63 -4.81 14.82
C GLN A 159 -10.89 -3.60 15.72
N LEU A 160 -9.87 -2.79 16.00
CA LEU A 160 -10.02 -1.54 16.73
C LEU A 160 -10.99 -0.59 16.01
N LEU A 161 -10.80 -0.37 14.71
CA LEU A 161 -11.60 0.54 13.89
C LEU A 161 -13.06 0.05 13.75
N GLU A 162 -13.28 -1.25 13.65
CA GLU A 162 -14.62 -1.84 13.67
C GLU A 162 -15.34 -1.59 15.01
N LYS A 163 -14.64 -1.82 16.14
CA LYS A 163 -15.20 -1.56 17.47
C LYS A 163 -15.48 -0.07 17.70
N LEU A 164 -14.60 0.80 17.23
CA LEU A 164 -14.78 2.24 17.30
C LEU A 164 -16.03 2.68 16.54
N SER A 165 -16.19 2.21 15.31
CA SER A 165 -17.37 2.52 14.49
C SER A 165 -18.66 1.93 15.04
N ALA A 166 -18.61 0.79 15.74
CA ALA A 166 -19.77 0.21 16.41
C ALA A 166 -20.19 1.00 17.68
N ALA A 167 -19.25 1.64 18.35
CA ALA A 167 -19.48 2.44 19.54
C ALA A 167 -19.99 3.87 19.25
N ASP A 168 -19.65 4.42 18.09
CA ASP A 168 -20.00 5.79 17.70
C ASP A 168 -20.34 5.82 16.20
N GLU A 169 -21.61 6.02 15.88
CA GLU A 169 -22.14 6.03 14.50
C GLU A 169 -21.63 7.17 13.62
N ARG A 170 -20.97 8.18 14.20
CA ARG A 170 -20.35 9.28 13.43
C ARG A 170 -19.21 8.77 12.55
N TRP A 171 -18.55 7.67 12.94
CA TRP A 171 -17.43 7.12 12.19
C TRP A 171 -17.85 6.54 10.84
N SER A 172 -17.08 6.88 9.85
CA SER A 172 -17.18 6.36 8.49
C SER A 172 -15.81 5.85 8.06
N ILE A 173 -15.63 4.52 8.08
CA ILE A 173 -14.32 3.88 7.96
C ILE A 173 -14.31 2.93 6.76
N ALA A 174 -13.31 3.08 5.90
CA ALA A 174 -12.97 2.12 4.84
C ALA A 174 -11.73 1.34 5.27
N LEU A 175 -11.80 0.02 5.21
CA LEU A 175 -10.68 -0.89 5.38
C LEU A 175 -10.30 -1.44 3.99
N LEU A 176 -9.20 -0.97 3.41
CA LEU A 176 -8.77 -1.44 2.09
C LEU A 176 -7.74 -2.56 2.26
N ARG A 177 -8.18 -3.81 2.04
CA ARG A 177 -7.34 -5.00 2.06
C ARG A 177 -6.72 -5.21 0.69
N TYR A 178 -5.55 -4.65 0.45
CA TYR A 178 -4.91 -4.81 -0.84
C TYR A 178 -3.85 -5.90 -0.87
N PHE A 179 -3.65 -6.41 -2.08
CA PHE A 179 -2.74 -7.50 -2.37
C PHE A 179 -1.33 -6.95 -2.68
N ASN A 180 -0.70 -7.29 -3.76
CA ASN A 180 0.70 -6.94 -4.02
C ASN A 180 0.83 -5.72 -4.94
N PRO A 181 0.99 -4.49 -4.41
CA PRO A 181 1.16 -3.32 -5.25
C PRO A 181 2.47 -3.35 -6.02
N VAL A 182 2.40 -3.09 -7.31
CA VAL A 182 3.52 -3.02 -8.24
C VAL A 182 3.28 -1.90 -9.26
N GLY A 183 4.23 -1.64 -10.15
CA GLY A 183 4.10 -0.57 -11.13
C GLY A 183 4.67 0.76 -10.64
N ALA A 184 4.50 1.76 -11.46
CA ALA A 184 4.94 3.12 -11.21
C ALA A 184 4.05 4.09 -11.98
N HIS A 185 4.20 5.38 -11.78
CA HIS A 185 3.52 6.36 -12.61
C HIS A 185 4.09 6.32 -14.05
N GLN A 186 3.22 6.33 -15.05
CA GLN A 186 3.58 6.22 -16.47
C GLN A 186 4.66 7.22 -16.94
N SER A 187 4.80 8.35 -16.25
CA SER A 187 5.84 9.35 -16.55
C SER A 187 7.26 8.87 -16.26
N GLY A 188 7.45 7.80 -15.49
CA GLY A 188 8.74 7.38 -14.97
C GLY A 188 9.33 8.31 -13.88
N GLN A 189 8.56 9.28 -13.37
CA GLN A 189 9.03 10.19 -12.31
C GLN A 189 8.69 9.72 -10.89
N MET A 190 7.72 8.81 -10.76
CA MET A 190 7.25 8.29 -9.48
C MET A 190 7.20 6.77 -9.50
N GLY A 191 7.76 6.14 -8.48
CA GLY A 191 7.78 4.69 -8.32
C GLY A 191 8.17 4.25 -6.92
N GLU A 192 8.39 2.95 -6.72
CA GLU A 192 8.82 2.40 -5.44
C GLU A 192 10.34 2.56 -5.27
N ASP A 193 10.76 3.26 -4.21
CA ASP A 193 12.18 3.48 -3.84
C ASP A 193 12.41 3.04 -2.40
N PRO A 194 12.53 1.73 -2.14
CA PRO A 194 12.75 1.22 -0.79
C PRO A 194 14.15 1.58 -0.28
N GLN A 195 14.22 2.09 0.94
CA GLN A 195 15.49 2.30 1.62
C GLN A 195 16.12 0.94 1.99
N GLY A 196 17.37 0.71 1.57
CA GLY A 196 18.08 -0.53 1.84
C GLY A 196 17.70 -1.71 0.95
N ILE A 197 17.52 -2.90 1.56
CA ILE A 197 17.18 -4.12 0.82
C ILE A 197 15.67 -4.17 0.55
N PRO A 198 15.23 -4.30 -0.73
CA PRO A 198 13.82 -4.40 -1.05
C PRO A 198 13.14 -5.60 -0.38
N ASN A 199 11.92 -5.40 0.11
CA ASN A 199 11.09 -6.48 0.63
C ASN A 199 10.09 -7.01 -0.41
N ASN A 200 9.81 -6.23 -1.46
CA ASN A 200 8.88 -6.58 -2.53
C ASN A 200 9.62 -7.11 -3.75
N LEU A 201 8.93 -7.95 -4.55
CA LEU A 201 9.49 -8.59 -5.74
C LEU A 201 9.97 -7.57 -6.78
N MET A 202 9.11 -6.59 -7.14
CA MET A 202 9.40 -5.69 -8.28
C MET A 202 10.63 -4.80 -8.10
N PRO A 203 10.84 -4.13 -6.95
CA PRO A 203 12.10 -3.40 -6.74
C PRO A 203 13.33 -4.30 -6.82
N TYR A 204 13.22 -5.57 -6.41
CA TYR A 204 14.31 -6.53 -6.58
C TYR A 204 14.58 -6.82 -8.06
N VAL A 205 13.54 -7.14 -8.84
CA VAL A 205 13.63 -7.42 -10.28
C VAL A 205 14.25 -6.24 -11.03
N THR A 206 13.75 -5.03 -10.78
CA THR A 206 14.26 -3.82 -11.45
C THR A 206 15.68 -3.44 -11.02
N GLN A 207 16.06 -3.68 -9.75
CA GLN A 207 17.43 -3.48 -9.27
C GLN A 207 18.43 -4.50 -9.86
N VAL A 208 17.98 -5.74 -10.15
CA VAL A 208 18.79 -6.70 -10.90
C VAL A 208 18.95 -6.24 -12.34
N ALA A 209 17.85 -5.84 -12.99
CA ALA A 209 17.87 -5.41 -14.38
C ALA A 209 18.73 -4.16 -14.63
N VAL A 210 18.81 -3.22 -13.64
CA VAL A 210 19.66 -2.02 -13.74
C VAL A 210 21.09 -2.26 -13.26
N GLY A 211 21.42 -3.48 -12.80
CA GLY A 211 22.77 -3.87 -12.35
C GLY A 211 23.15 -3.46 -10.91
N ARG A 212 22.19 -3.05 -10.09
CA ARG A 212 22.43 -2.77 -8.66
C ARG A 212 22.56 -4.05 -7.81
N ARG A 213 22.06 -5.17 -8.33
CA ARG A 213 22.10 -6.50 -7.71
C ARG A 213 22.46 -7.55 -8.74
N ASP A 214 23.16 -8.60 -8.31
CA ASP A 214 23.61 -9.65 -9.20
C ASP A 214 22.47 -10.57 -9.64
N LYS A 215 21.61 -10.98 -8.70
CA LYS A 215 20.56 -11.97 -8.94
C LYS A 215 19.35 -11.76 -8.03
N LEU A 216 18.19 -12.19 -8.51
CA LEU A 216 16.95 -12.34 -7.74
C LEU A 216 16.92 -13.71 -7.04
N SER A 217 16.48 -13.77 -5.79
CA SER A 217 16.13 -15.02 -5.11
C SER A 217 14.63 -15.29 -5.27
N ILE A 218 14.28 -16.41 -5.92
CA ILE A 218 12.90 -16.92 -6.02
C ILE A 218 12.75 -18.02 -4.97
N PHE A 219 11.81 -17.85 -4.05
CA PHE A 219 11.63 -18.72 -2.89
C PHE A 219 10.57 -19.80 -3.17
N GLY A 220 11.03 -21.06 -3.26
CA GLY A 220 10.20 -22.22 -3.58
C GLY A 220 9.98 -22.40 -5.09
N ASN A 221 10.07 -23.66 -5.53
CA ASN A 221 9.72 -24.11 -6.88
C ASN A 221 8.95 -25.43 -6.87
N ASP A 222 8.39 -25.75 -5.71
CA ASP A 222 7.71 -27.00 -5.42
C ASP A 222 6.29 -26.79 -4.85
N TYR A 223 5.73 -25.58 -5.02
CA TYR A 223 4.32 -25.30 -4.71
C TYR A 223 3.40 -26.00 -5.72
N GLU A 224 2.19 -26.34 -5.30
CA GLU A 224 1.14 -26.88 -6.19
C GLU A 224 0.56 -25.75 -7.06
N THR A 225 1.37 -25.22 -7.96
CA THR A 225 1.07 -24.16 -8.90
C THR A 225 1.59 -24.50 -10.29
N VAL A 226 1.24 -23.74 -11.32
CA VAL A 226 1.56 -24.05 -12.72
C VAL A 226 3.06 -24.24 -12.98
N ASP A 227 3.91 -23.45 -12.30
CA ASP A 227 5.36 -23.47 -12.48
C ASP A 227 6.14 -23.74 -11.19
N GLY A 228 5.43 -24.15 -10.14
CA GLY A 228 6.00 -24.45 -8.84
C GLY A 228 6.31 -23.23 -7.97
N THR A 229 6.17 -22.00 -8.46
CA THR A 229 6.40 -20.79 -7.67
C THR A 229 5.12 -20.21 -7.10
N GLY A 230 5.23 -19.41 -6.05
CA GLY A 230 4.07 -18.81 -5.39
C GLY A 230 3.27 -17.88 -6.31
N VAL A 231 1.94 -17.94 -6.22
CA VAL A 231 1.01 -17.12 -7.01
C VAL A 231 0.47 -15.99 -6.17
N ARG A 232 0.52 -14.76 -6.69
CA ARG A 232 0.04 -13.55 -6.03
C ARG A 232 -0.79 -12.69 -6.97
N ASP A 233 -1.73 -11.92 -6.41
CA ASP A 233 -2.46 -10.89 -7.12
C ASP A 233 -1.62 -9.61 -7.12
N TYR A 234 -1.10 -9.25 -8.28
CA TYR A 234 -0.36 -8.01 -8.48
C TYR A 234 -1.30 -6.93 -8.97
N ILE A 235 -1.30 -5.79 -8.28
CA ILE A 235 -2.14 -4.64 -8.61
C ILE A 235 -1.28 -3.43 -8.94
N HIS A 236 -1.64 -2.71 -10.00
CA HIS A 236 -0.94 -1.48 -10.36
C HIS A 236 -1.14 -0.41 -9.28
N VAL A 237 -0.06 0.25 -8.85
CA VAL A 237 -0.11 1.27 -7.79
C VAL A 237 -1.05 2.43 -8.13
N VAL A 238 -1.22 2.77 -9.41
CA VAL A 238 -2.18 3.80 -9.85
C VAL A 238 -3.62 3.33 -9.68
N ASP A 239 -3.93 2.06 -9.97
CA ASP A 239 -5.26 1.49 -9.71
C ASP A 239 -5.55 1.44 -8.20
N LEU A 240 -4.54 1.06 -7.40
CA LEU A 240 -4.64 1.08 -5.94
C LEU A 240 -4.87 2.50 -5.40
N ALA A 241 -4.13 3.50 -5.90
CA ALA A 241 -4.33 4.90 -5.54
C ALA A 241 -5.73 5.39 -5.91
N ASN A 242 -6.25 4.98 -7.07
CA ASN A 242 -7.62 5.27 -7.48
C ASN A 242 -8.66 4.59 -6.57
N ALA A 243 -8.39 3.36 -6.09
CA ALA A 243 -9.27 2.69 -5.13
C ALA A 243 -9.40 3.49 -3.82
N HIS A 244 -8.31 4.11 -3.33
CA HIS A 244 -8.36 4.99 -2.17
C HIS A 244 -9.23 6.22 -2.41
N LEU A 245 -9.14 6.84 -3.58
CA LEU A 245 -10.00 7.96 -3.97
C LEU A 245 -11.47 7.54 -4.05
N CYS A 246 -11.78 6.40 -4.65
CA CYS A 246 -13.14 5.87 -4.73
C CYS A 246 -13.70 5.56 -3.33
N ALA A 247 -12.92 4.92 -2.46
CA ALA A 247 -13.30 4.63 -1.08
C ALA A 247 -13.52 5.92 -0.26
N LEU A 248 -12.66 6.92 -0.40
CA LEU A 248 -12.83 8.23 0.21
C LEU A 248 -14.16 8.85 -0.23
N ASN A 249 -14.42 8.94 -1.52
CA ASN A 249 -15.63 9.53 -2.07
C ASN A 249 -16.90 8.80 -1.60
N HIS A 250 -16.84 7.48 -1.41
CA HIS A 250 -17.91 6.69 -0.82
C HIS A 250 -18.09 7.02 0.67
N ARG A 251 -17.00 7.08 1.45
CA ARG A 251 -17.03 7.37 2.90
C ARG A 251 -17.41 8.83 3.23
N LEU A 252 -17.17 9.75 2.32
CA LEU A 252 -17.69 11.13 2.51
C LEU A 252 -19.22 11.20 2.57
N LYS A 253 -19.94 10.17 2.09
CA LYS A 253 -21.41 10.11 1.94
C LYS A 253 -22.09 9.05 2.80
N THR A 254 -21.33 8.14 3.42
CA THR A 254 -21.85 6.98 4.16
C THR A 254 -21.25 6.90 5.56
N GLN A 255 -21.83 6.07 6.42
CA GLN A 255 -21.36 5.80 7.79
C GLN A 255 -20.99 4.32 7.96
N GLY A 256 -20.47 4.00 9.14
CA GLY A 256 -20.10 2.63 9.51
C GLY A 256 -18.71 2.22 9.02
N CYS A 257 -18.29 1.01 9.36
CA CYS A 257 -17.03 0.41 8.95
C CYS A 257 -17.26 -0.64 7.87
N ARG A 258 -16.45 -0.60 6.79
CA ARG A 258 -16.60 -1.52 5.66
C ARG A 258 -15.25 -1.91 5.08
N ALA A 259 -15.04 -3.22 4.88
CA ALA A 259 -13.86 -3.74 4.20
C ALA A 259 -14.10 -3.97 2.71
N TRP A 260 -13.06 -3.70 1.89
CA TRP A 260 -13.01 -4.02 0.47
C TRP A 260 -11.65 -4.61 0.10
N ASN A 261 -11.68 -5.69 -0.66
CA ASN A 261 -10.50 -6.23 -1.30
C ASN A 261 -10.11 -5.41 -2.52
N ILE A 262 -8.85 -5.02 -2.59
CA ILE A 262 -8.31 -4.24 -3.70
C ILE A 262 -7.20 -5.06 -4.36
N GLY A 263 -7.58 -5.76 -5.41
CA GLY A 263 -6.74 -6.62 -6.23
C GLY A 263 -7.33 -6.72 -7.64
N THR A 264 -6.61 -7.36 -8.55
CA THR A 264 -7.08 -7.56 -9.93
C THR A 264 -8.08 -8.71 -10.05
N GLY A 265 -8.13 -9.61 -9.06
CA GLY A 265 -8.87 -10.86 -9.13
C GLY A 265 -8.15 -11.93 -9.96
N GLN A 266 -6.88 -11.69 -10.31
CA GLN A 266 -6.05 -12.60 -11.10
C GLN A 266 -4.74 -12.85 -10.35
N GLY A 267 -4.35 -14.12 -10.28
CA GLY A 267 -3.08 -14.50 -9.70
C GLY A 267 -2.03 -14.74 -10.77
N SER A 268 -0.84 -14.17 -10.58
CA SER A 268 0.35 -14.48 -11.41
C SER A 268 1.45 -15.07 -10.55
N SER A 269 2.16 -16.06 -11.10
CA SER A 269 3.29 -16.69 -10.41
C SER A 269 4.53 -15.80 -10.43
N VAL A 270 5.46 -16.05 -9.51
CA VAL A 270 6.72 -15.28 -9.48
C VAL A 270 7.51 -15.45 -10.77
N LEU A 271 7.59 -16.67 -11.32
CA LEU A 271 8.28 -16.92 -12.60
C LEU A 271 7.54 -16.25 -13.78
N GLU A 272 6.20 -16.26 -13.79
CA GLU A 272 5.42 -15.55 -14.80
C GLU A 272 5.74 -14.04 -14.78
N VAL A 273 5.81 -13.41 -13.61
CA VAL A 273 6.20 -11.99 -13.46
C VAL A 273 7.60 -11.75 -14.03
N VAL A 274 8.58 -12.58 -13.66
CA VAL A 274 9.96 -12.45 -14.16
C VAL A 274 10.01 -12.60 -15.68
N LYS A 275 9.37 -13.62 -16.24
CA LYS A 275 9.37 -13.89 -17.69
C LYS A 275 8.63 -12.79 -18.47
N THR A 276 7.52 -12.32 -17.93
CA THR A 276 6.80 -11.19 -18.53
C THR A 276 7.63 -9.92 -18.50
N PHE A 277 8.34 -9.63 -17.40
CA PHE A 277 9.26 -8.51 -17.31
C PHE A 277 10.36 -8.58 -18.38
N GLU A 278 11.01 -9.75 -18.52
CA GLU A 278 12.05 -9.97 -19.53
C GLU A 278 11.52 -9.72 -20.96
N ARG A 279 10.33 -10.22 -21.25
CA ARG A 279 9.68 -10.09 -22.56
C ARG A 279 9.28 -8.66 -22.87
N VAL A 280 8.64 -7.97 -21.94
CA VAL A 280 8.11 -6.60 -22.15
C VAL A 280 9.25 -5.58 -22.25
N ASN A 281 10.25 -5.70 -21.38
CA ASN A 281 11.31 -4.71 -21.28
C ASN A 281 12.58 -5.07 -22.06
N GLN A 282 12.63 -6.27 -22.68
CA GLN A 282 13.81 -6.78 -23.39
C GLN A 282 15.08 -6.78 -22.50
N MET A 283 14.89 -7.04 -21.21
CA MET A 283 15.94 -7.02 -20.19
C MET A 283 15.98 -8.36 -19.45
N PRO A 284 17.13 -9.06 -19.44
CA PRO A 284 17.27 -10.31 -18.73
C PRO A 284 17.30 -10.06 -17.20
N VAL A 285 16.76 -11.00 -16.44
CA VAL A 285 16.79 -10.99 -14.98
C VAL A 285 17.42 -12.28 -14.48
N ALA A 286 18.67 -12.20 -14.02
CA ALA A 286 19.32 -13.35 -13.42
C ALA A 286 18.65 -13.71 -12.08
N TYR A 287 18.38 -15.01 -11.84
CA TYR A 287 17.78 -15.46 -10.58
C TYR A 287 18.34 -16.81 -10.12
N ASN A 288 18.19 -17.07 -8.82
CA ASN A 288 18.39 -18.38 -8.20
C ASN A 288 17.08 -18.85 -7.59
N ILE A 289 16.90 -20.17 -7.51
CA ILE A 289 15.81 -20.77 -6.73
C ILE A 289 16.35 -21.07 -5.33
N GLU A 290 15.61 -20.59 -4.33
CA GLU A 290 15.91 -20.80 -2.91
C GLU A 290 14.79 -21.65 -2.25
N PRO A 291 15.02 -22.26 -1.10
CA PRO A 291 13.97 -22.94 -0.34
C PRO A 291 12.79 -22.02 -0.05
N ARG A 292 11.60 -22.60 0.20
CA ARG A 292 10.40 -21.83 0.61
C ARG A 292 10.71 -20.98 1.83
N ARG A 293 10.12 -19.78 1.88
CA ARG A 293 10.10 -18.98 3.11
C ARG A 293 9.01 -19.52 4.03
N GLU A 294 9.27 -19.50 5.32
CA GLU A 294 8.28 -19.84 6.34
C GLU A 294 7.09 -18.86 6.28
N GLY A 295 5.87 -19.38 6.32
CA GLY A 295 4.65 -18.59 6.27
C GLY A 295 4.21 -18.14 4.86
N ASP A 296 4.91 -18.53 3.78
CA ASP A 296 4.46 -18.24 2.42
C ASP A 296 3.37 -19.23 1.97
N VAL A 297 2.18 -18.74 1.64
CA VAL A 297 1.10 -19.53 1.02
C VAL A 297 1.34 -19.73 -0.47
N ALA A 298 0.88 -20.88 -1.03
CA ALA A 298 1.04 -21.19 -2.44
C ALA A 298 0.32 -20.19 -3.36
N ILE A 299 -0.92 -19.85 -3.04
CA ILE A 299 -1.80 -19.01 -3.89
C ILE A 299 -2.52 -17.99 -3.02
N SER A 300 -2.47 -16.70 -3.42
CA SER A 300 -3.23 -15.62 -2.78
C SER A 300 -3.64 -14.57 -3.82
N PHE A 301 -4.97 -14.49 -4.11
CA PHE A 301 -5.56 -13.47 -4.98
C PHE A 301 -6.97 -13.10 -4.52
N ALA A 302 -7.43 -11.91 -4.93
CA ALA A 302 -8.67 -11.29 -4.50
C ALA A 302 -9.91 -11.85 -5.22
N ASP A 303 -11.03 -11.87 -4.52
CA ASP A 303 -12.33 -11.57 -5.10
C ASP A 303 -12.57 -10.06 -4.89
N ASN A 304 -12.63 -9.29 -5.97
CA ASN A 304 -12.79 -7.84 -5.95
C ASN A 304 -14.24 -7.39 -6.31
N ALA A 305 -15.18 -8.32 -6.40
CA ALA A 305 -16.55 -8.05 -6.81
C ALA A 305 -17.24 -6.98 -5.95
N ARG A 306 -16.96 -6.98 -4.63
CA ARG A 306 -17.51 -5.99 -3.72
C ARG A 306 -17.00 -4.58 -4.01
N ALA A 307 -15.71 -4.41 -4.27
CA ALA A 307 -15.13 -3.11 -4.61
C ALA A 307 -15.70 -2.57 -5.94
N ILE A 308 -15.88 -3.45 -6.93
CA ILE A 308 -16.51 -3.09 -8.20
C ILE A 308 -17.95 -2.61 -7.98
N ALA A 309 -18.75 -3.37 -7.23
CA ALA A 309 -20.17 -3.09 -7.04
C ALA A 309 -20.43 -1.85 -6.17
N GLU A 310 -19.71 -1.71 -5.07
CA GLU A 310 -20.00 -0.68 -4.07
C GLU A 310 -19.21 0.62 -4.29
N LEU A 311 -17.96 0.54 -4.76
CA LEU A 311 -17.10 1.71 -5.00
C LEU A 311 -17.14 2.21 -6.45
N GLY A 312 -17.67 1.41 -7.39
CA GLY A 312 -17.58 1.68 -8.83
C GLY A 312 -16.12 1.67 -9.31
N TRP A 313 -15.24 0.99 -8.58
CA TRP A 313 -13.83 0.87 -8.89
C TRP A 313 -13.54 -0.46 -9.60
N GLN A 314 -12.64 -0.43 -10.57
CA GLN A 314 -12.11 -1.64 -11.20
C GLN A 314 -10.65 -1.42 -11.61
N PRO A 315 -9.81 -2.47 -11.60
CA PRO A 315 -8.45 -2.40 -12.10
C PRO A 315 -8.44 -2.18 -13.62
N LYS A 316 -7.49 -1.40 -14.11
CA LYS A 316 -7.40 -1.01 -15.54
C LYS A 316 -6.10 -1.46 -16.18
N TYR A 317 -5.03 -1.61 -15.40
CA TYR A 317 -3.70 -1.92 -15.90
C TYR A 317 -3.46 -3.43 -15.90
N SER A 318 -2.87 -3.92 -16.99
CA SER A 318 -2.41 -5.31 -17.13
C SER A 318 -1.12 -5.57 -16.36
N LEU A 319 -0.72 -6.84 -16.24
CA LEU A 319 0.59 -7.19 -15.70
C LEU A 319 1.72 -6.58 -16.54
N GLU A 320 1.59 -6.58 -17.86
CA GLU A 320 2.55 -5.97 -18.78
C GLU A 320 2.74 -4.47 -18.49
N ASP A 321 1.64 -3.73 -18.28
CA ASP A 321 1.69 -2.30 -17.94
C ASP A 321 2.43 -2.08 -16.61
N MET A 322 2.11 -2.89 -15.59
CA MET A 322 2.77 -2.85 -14.28
C MET A 322 4.28 -2.99 -14.38
N LEU A 323 4.73 -3.94 -15.21
CA LEU A 323 6.15 -4.27 -15.38
C LEU A 323 6.87 -3.25 -16.26
N ALA A 324 6.19 -2.74 -17.28
CA ALA A 324 6.72 -1.68 -18.14
C ALA A 324 6.93 -0.37 -17.36
N ASP A 325 5.92 0.04 -16.57
CA ASP A 325 5.98 1.27 -15.79
C ASP A 325 7.00 1.16 -14.64
N SER A 326 7.12 -0.01 -13.99
CA SER A 326 8.16 -0.26 -12.99
C SER A 326 9.57 -0.10 -13.59
N TRP A 327 9.80 -0.62 -14.79
CA TRP A 327 11.09 -0.48 -15.48
C TRP A 327 11.33 0.94 -15.95
N ASN A 328 10.30 1.61 -16.48
CA ASN A 328 10.39 3.00 -16.89
C ASN A 328 10.84 3.92 -15.73
N TRP A 329 10.30 3.69 -14.52
CA TRP A 329 10.75 4.36 -13.30
C TRP A 329 12.21 4.04 -12.97
N GLN A 330 12.57 2.78 -12.85
CA GLN A 330 13.92 2.38 -12.43
C GLN A 330 14.99 2.83 -13.42
N LYS A 331 14.71 2.75 -14.72
CA LYS A 331 15.62 3.18 -15.78
C LYS A 331 15.92 4.70 -15.72
N GLN A 332 14.93 5.51 -15.40
CA GLN A 332 15.08 6.96 -15.27
C GLN A 332 15.65 7.37 -13.90
N ASN A 333 15.52 6.50 -12.91
CA ASN A 333 15.97 6.75 -11.53
C ASN A 333 16.78 5.56 -11.03
N PRO A 334 17.97 5.31 -11.58
CA PRO A 334 18.77 4.14 -11.22
C PRO A 334 19.13 4.11 -9.73
N ASN A 335 19.25 5.27 -9.09
CA ASN A 335 19.55 5.43 -7.66
C ASN A 335 18.34 5.86 -6.81
N GLY A 336 17.12 5.75 -7.35
CA GLY A 336 15.88 6.16 -6.67
C GLY A 336 15.64 7.67 -6.73
N PHE A 337 15.08 8.25 -5.66
CA PHE A 337 14.80 9.68 -5.56
C PHE A 337 16.03 10.56 -5.28
N THR A 338 17.23 9.99 -5.12
CA THR A 338 18.44 10.78 -4.93
C THR A 338 18.72 11.62 -6.18
N LYS A 339 19.02 12.91 -5.97
CA LYS A 339 19.62 13.74 -7.02
C LYS A 339 21.08 13.32 -7.15
N ASP A 340 21.50 12.99 -8.38
CA ASP A 340 22.93 12.83 -8.70
C ASP A 340 23.69 14.13 -8.45
#